data_a857a89aafe9507fd7fa1d5d04e15977
#
_entry.id   a857a89aafe9507fd7fa1d5d04e15977
#
_cell.length_a   1.000
_cell.length_b   1.000
_cell.length_c   1.000
_cell.angle_alpha   90.00
_cell.angle_beta   90.00
_cell.angle_gamma   90.00
#
_symmetry.space_group_name_H-M   'P 1'
#
loop_
_entity.id
_entity.type
_entity.pdbx_description
1 polymer ?
#
loop_
_entity_poly.entity_id
_entity_poly.type
_entity_poly.pdbx_seq_one_letter_code
_entity_poly.pdbx_strand_id
1 'polypeptide(L)'
;MPTPFAPPIILSHNARTELQTLVRASSTPQSLGLRARIVLRAADTDTPTNLHIGRDLGCCNHTVGTWRQRNLALGLSGLQDALRPGRPRMIDSSTRVQVISVASELPQDQDRPVTRWTLDEIVATLLDALHTDTISRSSIWRILQDVDLKPHKSEYWLNSHDEDFDAKAQTICQLYAKAIASYKQGRLVMCCDEKTGMQVLERKAPTKPAQPGRRERREHEYIRHGTRVLINALAVATGHIAWTIGTTRKATDFVAHLKWAYQHLPRMERYDWVMDNLNTHWSLDVCRLVARWCKVPFEPEKLKTGVQRRAFLRDPRHRHVFHFTPKHGSWLNQAELFFRVLHRRFLARGSFTSAKDFERRLERFLKDYNIRHAHPYRWTYTGEPLVRDTPFSRTRRQQRQGRACFSPRPKPFERLLYSPRPYRRQAA
;
A
#
# COMPACT_ATOMS: atom_id res chain seq x y z
N MET A 1 -8.59 12.17 -69.54
CA MET A 1 -7.56 13.08 -69.00
C MET A 1 -6.47 12.22 -68.37
N PRO A 2 -5.17 12.45 -68.62
CA PRO A 2 -4.12 11.69 -68.00
C PRO A 2 -4.17 11.94 -66.48
N THR A 3 -4.15 10.88 -65.71
CA THR A 3 -4.10 10.98 -64.24
C THR A 3 -2.84 11.73 -63.83
N PRO A 4 -2.97 12.80 -63.01
CA PRO A 4 -1.83 13.60 -62.58
C PRO A 4 -0.80 12.69 -61.88
N PHE A 5 0.49 12.84 -62.26
CA PHE A 5 1.59 12.13 -61.59
C PHE A 5 1.54 12.43 -60.08
N ALA A 6 1.67 11.38 -59.29
CA ALA A 6 1.73 11.53 -57.89
C ALA A 6 3.02 12.34 -57.50
N PRO A 7 2.88 13.43 -56.69
CA PRO A 7 4.02 14.29 -56.39
C PRO A 7 5.13 13.48 -55.67
N PRO A 8 6.44 13.76 -55.98
CA PRO A 8 7.53 13.05 -55.37
C PRO A 8 7.63 13.33 -53.88
N ILE A 9 8.02 12.33 -53.09
CA ILE A 9 8.30 12.52 -51.65
C ILE A 9 9.81 12.73 -51.48
N ILE A 10 10.17 13.86 -50.87
CA ILE A 10 11.55 14.17 -50.54
C ILE A 10 11.69 14.01 -49.00
N LEU A 11 12.50 13.06 -48.57
CA LEU A 11 12.75 12.81 -47.13
C LEU A 11 14.10 13.38 -46.71
N SER A 12 14.12 14.06 -45.56
CA SER A 12 15.39 14.38 -44.90
C SER A 12 16.07 13.10 -44.42
N HIS A 13 17.39 13.16 -44.20
CA HIS A 13 18.15 12.03 -43.65
C HIS A 13 17.53 11.49 -42.34
N ASN A 14 17.17 12.38 -41.42
CA ASN A 14 16.53 12.00 -40.16
C ASN A 14 15.16 11.31 -40.35
N ALA A 15 14.30 11.86 -41.19
CA ALA A 15 13.00 11.24 -41.51
C ALA A 15 13.13 9.85 -42.15
N ARG A 16 14.12 9.68 -43.04
CA ARG A 16 14.39 8.36 -43.63
C ARG A 16 14.88 7.37 -42.58
N THR A 17 15.77 7.76 -41.69
CA THR A 17 16.29 6.92 -40.60
C THR A 17 15.15 6.52 -39.62
N GLU A 18 14.26 7.44 -39.27
CA GLU A 18 13.12 7.16 -38.39
C GLU A 18 12.16 6.14 -39.04
N LEU A 19 11.82 6.34 -40.30
CA LEU A 19 10.97 5.38 -41.05
C LEU A 19 11.60 4.01 -41.13
N GLN A 20 12.90 3.92 -41.39
CA GLN A 20 13.61 2.66 -41.44
C GLN A 20 13.63 1.95 -40.08
N THR A 21 13.77 2.71 -39.00
CA THR A 21 13.66 2.21 -37.62
C THR A 21 12.27 1.62 -37.34
N LEU A 22 11.21 2.32 -37.75
CA LEU A 22 9.84 1.83 -37.63
C LEU A 22 9.62 0.53 -38.41
N VAL A 23 10.19 0.41 -39.61
CA VAL A 23 10.05 -0.81 -40.42
C VAL A 23 10.82 -2.00 -39.82
N ARG A 24 11.96 -1.77 -39.18
CA ARG A 24 12.81 -2.83 -38.58
C ARG A 24 12.34 -3.28 -37.21
N ALA A 25 11.68 -2.40 -36.44
CA ALA A 25 11.27 -2.72 -35.09
C ALA A 25 10.10 -3.71 -35.07
N SER A 26 10.27 -4.85 -34.43
CA SER A 26 9.23 -5.89 -34.28
C SER A 26 8.04 -5.43 -33.43
N SER A 27 8.19 -4.37 -32.61
CA SER A 27 7.14 -3.77 -31.80
C SER A 27 6.26 -2.78 -32.57
N THR A 28 6.60 -2.42 -33.81
CA THR A 28 5.81 -1.49 -34.63
C THR A 28 4.52 -2.18 -35.13
N PRO A 29 3.32 -1.54 -34.90
CA PRO A 29 2.09 -2.07 -35.48
C PRO A 29 2.20 -2.28 -36.97
N GLN A 30 1.70 -3.42 -37.50
CA GLN A 30 1.80 -3.76 -38.92
C GLN A 30 1.27 -2.67 -39.85
N SER A 31 0.17 -2.00 -39.47
CA SER A 31 -0.40 -0.90 -40.22
C SER A 31 0.56 0.29 -40.36
N LEU A 32 1.25 0.66 -39.26
CA LEU A 32 2.24 1.74 -39.28
C LEU A 32 3.50 1.33 -40.05
N GLY A 33 3.94 0.10 -39.92
CA GLY A 33 5.07 -0.47 -40.69
C GLY A 33 4.79 -0.48 -42.17
N LEU A 34 3.56 -0.80 -42.60
CA LEU A 34 3.17 -0.71 -44.00
C LEU A 34 3.19 0.75 -44.52
N ARG A 35 2.67 1.69 -43.77
CA ARG A 35 2.66 3.13 -44.10
C ARG A 35 4.08 3.67 -44.22
N ALA A 36 4.98 3.28 -43.33
CA ALA A 36 6.40 3.64 -43.40
C ALA A 36 7.07 3.08 -44.65
N ARG A 37 6.79 1.83 -45.02
CA ARG A 37 7.28 1.22 -46.27
C ARG A 37 6.76 1.92 -47.53
N ILE A 38 5.48 2.33 -47.56
CA ILE A 38 4.90 3.10 -48.65
C ILE A 38 5.65 4.42 -48.82
N VAL A 39 5.91 5.17 -47.76
CA VAL A 39 6.59 6.47 -47.83
C VAL A 39 8.06 6.31 -48.22
N LEU A 40 8.76 5.32 -47.66
CA LEU A 40 10.16 4.99 -48.06
C LEU A 40 10.26 4.65 -49.53
N ARG A 41 9.38 3.77 -50.03
CA ARG A 41 9.35 3.35 -51.46
C ARG A 41 8.98 4.52 -52.38
N ALA A 42 8.05 5.39 -51.92
CA ALA A 42 7.67 6.58 -52.70
C ALA A 42 8.76 7.66 -52.77
N ALA A 43 9.75 7.61 -51.88
CA ALA A 43 10.90 8.50 -51.82
C ALA A 43 12.15 7.92 -52.51
N ASP A 44 12.03 6.80 -53.23
CA ASP A 44 13.15 6.24 -53.97
C ASP A 44 13.41 7.03 -55.27
N THR A 45 14.63 6.93 -55.78
CA THR A 45 15.13 7.70 -56.93
C THR A 45 14.41 7.36 -58.26
N ASP A 46 13.82 6.17 -58.36
CA ASP A 46 13.04 5.71 -59.51
C ASP A 46 11.62 6.30 -59.58
N THR A 47 11.22 7.12 -58.61
CA THR A 47 9.91 7.81 -58.54
C THR A 47 8.73 6.92 -58.89
N PRO A 48 8.52 5.79 -58.21
CA PRO A 48 7.54 4.79 -58.60
C PRO A 48 6.10 5.30 -58.52
N THR A 49 5.25 4.83 -59.43
CA THR A 49 3.81 5.14 -59.42
C THR A 49 3.11 4.49 -58.21
N ASN A 50 1.96 5.00 -57.79
CA ASN A 50 1.16 4.39 -56.72
C ASN A 50 0.78 2.95 -57.02
N LEU A 51 0.55 2.61 -58.31
CA LEU A 51 0.24 1.27 -58.75
C LEU A 51 1.46 0.32 -58.56
N HIS A 52 2.66 0.80 -58.89
CA HIS A 52 3.89 0.04 -58.72
C HIS A 52 4.17 -0.25 -57.25
N ILE A 53 4.11 0.80 -56.39
CA ILE A 53 4.27 0.65 -54.93
C ILE A 53 3.22 -0.31 -54.35
N GLY A 54 1.97 -0.21 -54.83
CA GLY A 54 0.90 -1.09 -54.38
C GLY A 54 1.17 -2.56 -54.66
N ARG A 55 1.72 -2.87 -55.86
CA ARG A 55 2.15 -4.24 -56.25
C ARG A 55 3.32 -4.73 -55.39
N ASP A 56 4.34 -3.88 -55.19
CA ASP A 56 5.54 -4.23 -54.41
C ASP A 56 5.20 -4.56 -52.95
N LEU A 57 4.22 -3.85 -52.36
CA LEU A 57 3.86 -3.95 -50.96
C LEU A 57 2.57 -4.74 -50.69
N GLY A 58 1.91 -5.26 -51.68
CA GLY A 58 0.68 -6.04 -51.55
C GLY A 58 -0.51 -5.24 -51.08
N CYS A 59 -0.64 -3.95 -51.48
CA CYS A 59 -1.74 -3.09 -51.09
C CYS A 59 -2.34 -2.34 -52.30
N CYS A 60 -3.56 -1.82 -52.18
CA CYS A 60 -4.20 -1.11 -53.26
C CYS A 60 -3.58 0.28 -53.52
N ASN A 61 -3.61 0.74 -54.77
CA ASN A 61 -3.08 2.03 -55.20
C ASN A 61 -3.71 3.22 -54.45
N HIS A 62 -4.98 3.10 -54.06
CA HIS A 62 -5.69 4.15 -53.25
C HIS A 62 -5.05 4.28 -51.88
N THR A 63 -4.72 3.16 -51.21
CA THR A 63 -4.01 3.17 -49.93
C THR A 63 -2.66 3.87 -50.05
N VAL A 64 -1.92 3.59 -51.10
CA VAL A 64 -0.63 4.26 -51.38
C VAL A 64 -0.83 5.75 -51.55
N GLY A 65 -1.81 6.15 -52.40
CA GLY A 65 -2.16 7.57 -52.61
C GLY A 65 -2.51 8.32 -51.32
N THR A 66 -3.35 7.71 -50.50
CA THR A 66 -3.77 8.29 -49.21
C THR A 66 -2.56 8.54 -48.30
N TRP A 67 -1.68 7.59 -48.11
CA TRP A 67 -0.54 7.75 -47.22
C TRP A 67 0.57 8.65 -47.78
N ARG A 68 0.75 8.70 -49.09
CA ARG A 68 1.59 9.73 -49.75
C ARG A 68 1.10 11.13 -49.47
N GLN A 69 -0.18 11.40 -49.76
CA GLN A 69 -0.79 12.74 -49.54
C GLN A 69 -0.69 13.15 -48.07
N ARG A 70 -0.99 12.23 -47.14
CA ARG A 70 -0.91 12.54 -45.70
C ARG A 70 0.52 12.81 -45.24
N ASN A 71 1.52 12.08 -45.79
CA ASN A 71 2.92 12.36 -45.51
C ASN A 71 3.33 13.73 -46.10
N LEU A 72 2.93 14.05 -47.30
CA LEU A 72 3.22 15.38 -47.90
C LEU A 72 2.61 16.55 -47.13
N ALA A 73 1.40 16.37 -46.60
CA ALA A 73 0.71 17.41 -45.87
C ALA A 73 1.19 17.56 -44.41
N LEU A 74 1.51 16.45 -43.73
CA LEU A 74 1.71 16.42 -42.28
C LEU A 74 3.06 15.78 -41.86
N GLY A 75 3.90 15.42 -42.83
CA GLY A 75 5.16 14.72 -42.54
C GLY A 75 4.92 13.36 -41.87
N LEU A 76 5.82 12.95 -40.99
CA LEU A 76 5.75 11.66 -40.28
C LEU A 76 4.53 11.54 -39.36
N SER A 77 4.02 12.65 -38.80
CA SER A 77 2.79 12.64 -38.01
C SER A 77 1.56 12.23 -38.80
N GLY A 78 1.57 12.45 -40.13
CA GLY A 78 0.52 12.04 -41.05
C GLY A 78 0.33 10.52 -41.16
N LEU A 79 1.30 9.73 -40.70
CA LEU A 79 1.22 8.26 -40.70
C LEU A 79 0.40 7.69 -39.52
N GLN A 80 0.09 8.52 -38.54
CA GLN A 80 -0.77 8.11 -37.42
C GLN A 80 -2.24 8.05 -37.85
N ASP A 81 -3.03 7.20 -37.17
CA ASP A 81 -4.48 7.18 -37.40
C ASP A 81 -5.13 8.46 -36.90
N ALA A 82 -6.00 9.05 -37.68
CA ALA A 82 -6.82 10.13 -37.23
C ALA A 82 -7.81 9.65 -36.15
N LEU A 83 -8.11 10.52 -35.18
CA LEU A 83 -9.16 10.24 -34.20
C LEU A 83 -10.48 9.98 -34.96
N ARG A 84 -11.05 8.82 -34.71
CA ARG A 84 -12.37 8.48 -35.27
C ARG A 84 -13.43 9.01 -34.29
N PRO A 85 -14.44 9.75 -34.75
CA PRO A 85 -15.45 10.34 -33.87
C PRO A 85 -16.30 9.31 -33.10
N GLY A 86 -16.30 8.05 -33.53
CA GLY A 86 -17.09 6.99 -32.91
C GLY A 86 -18.61 7.23 -33.02
N ARG A 87 -19.38 6.47 -32.25
CA ARG A 87 -20.83 6.65 -32.15
C ARG A 87 -21.14 7.92 -31.37
N PRO A 88 -22.02 8.81 -31.81
CA PRO A 88 -22.46 9.97 -31.06
C PRO A 88 -22.98 9.58 -29.66
N ARG A 89 -22.70 10.42 -28.67
CA ARG A 89 -23.18 10.21 -27.31
C ARG A 89 -24.70 10.42 -27.27
N MET A 90 -25.42 9.41 -26.76
CA MET A 90 -26.88 9.45 -26.63
C MET A 90 -27.35 10.21 -25.37
N ILE A 91 -26.50 10.31 -24.37
CA ILE A 91 -26.76 11.00 -23.11
C ILE A 91 -26.16 12.40 -23.23
N ASP A 92 -26.97 13.40 -23.05
CA ASP A 92 -26.60 14.81 -23.14
C ASP A 92 -25.68 15.26 -22.01
N SER A 93 -25.11 16.44 -22.16
CA SER A 93 -24.14 16.95 -21.17
C SER A 93 -24.82 17.33 -19.86
N SER A 94 -26.08 17.77 -19.86
CA SER A 94 -26.81 18.17 -18.65
C SER A 94 -27.09 16.95 -17.77
N THR A 95 -27.59 15.87 -18.33
CA THR A 95 -27.79 14.59 -17.62
C THR A 95 -26.47 14.04 -17.06
N ARG A 96 -25.38 14.18 -17.81
CA ARG A 96 -24.03 13.73 -17.29
C ARG A 96 -23.60 14.55 -16.09
N VAL A 97 -23.82 15.87 -16.10
CA VAL A 97 -23.48 16.71 -14.94
C VAL A 97 -24.34 16.33 -13.74
N GLN A 98 -25.62 16.04 -13.92
CA GLN A 98 -26.49 15.60 -12.81
C GLN A 98 -26.09 14.27 -12.22
N VAL A 99 -25.70 13.28 -13.05
CA VAL A 99 -25.12 12.01 -12.57
C VAL A 99 -23.90 12.27 -11.68
N ILE A 100 -23.01 13.16 -12.11
CA ILE A 100 -21.80 13.50 -11.37
C ILE A 100 -22.14 14.24 -10.08
N SER A 101 -23.08 15.21 -10.12
CA SER A 101 -23.52 15.95 -8.93
C SER A 101 -24.07 15.02 -7.86
N VAL A 102 -25.08 14.20 -8.21
CA VAL A 102 -25.69 13.23 -7.29
C VAL A 102 -24.63 12.29 -6.70
N ALA A 103 -23.72 11.76 -7.53
CA ALA A 103 -22.70 10.84 -7.08
C ALA A 103 -21.58 11.49 -6.24
N SER A 104 -21.48 12.81 -6.23
CA SER A 104 -20.49 13.58 -5.47
C SER A 104 -20.99 14.01 -4.09
N GLU A 105 -22.28 13.92 -3.84
CA GLU A 105 -22.91 14.25 -2.57
C GLU A 105 -23.12 12.99 -1.71
N LEU A 106 -23.43 13.17 -0.43
CA LEU A 106 -23.79 12.04 0.41
C LEU A 106 -25.22 11.58 0.10
N PRO A 107 -25.54 10.28 0.16
CA PRO A 107 -26.91 9.81 -0.09
C PRO A 107 -27.97 10.50 0.79
N GLN A 108 -27.63 10.80 2.05
CA GLN A 108 -28.53 11.47 2.99
C GLN A 108 -28.87 12.91 2.55
N ASP A 109 -27.95 13.60 1.85
CA ASP A 109 -28.17 14.95 1.33
C ASP A 109 -29.16 14.95 0.16
N GLN A 110 -29.45 13.77 -0.39
CA GLN A 110 -30.42 13.49 -1.46
C GLN A 110 -31.64 12.69 -0.92
N ASP A 111 -31.96 12.79 0.38
CA ASP A 111 -33.06 12.11 1.07
C ASP A 111 -33.08 10.58 0.87
N ARG A 112 -31.90 9.97 0.66
CA ARG A 112 -31.76 8.50 0.56
C ARG A 112 -31.34 7.89 1.90
N PRO A 113 -32.10 6.93 2.43
CA PRO A 113 -31.82 6.31 3.75
C PRO A 113 -30.68 5.28 3.69
N VAL A 114 -29.63 5.56 2.92
CA VAL A 114 -28.46 4.69 2.74
C VAL A 114 -27.18 5.46 3.04
N THR A 115 -26.10 4.74 3.42
CA THR A 115 -24.83 5.36 3.82
C THR A 115 -23.79 5.40 2.71
N ARG A 116 -24.10 4.81 1.55
CA ARG A 116 -23.21 4.85 0.37
C ARG A 116 -24.01 4.68 -0.90
N TRP A 117 -23.53 5.26 -1.97
CA TRP A 117 -24.11 5.09 -3.29
C TRP A 117 -23.85 3.68 -3.86
N THR A 118 -24.90 3.09 -4.41
CA THR A 118 -24.83 2.02 -5.42
C THR A 118 -25.26 2.61 -6.76
N LEU A 119 -24.99 1.91 -7.86
CA LEU A 119 -25.46 2.36 -9.17
C LEU A 119 -26.99 2.40 -9.25
N ASP A 120 -27.68 1.47 -8.55
CA ASP A 120 -29.14 1.42 -8.51
C ASP A 120 -29.71 2.60 -7.74
N GLU A 121 -29.11 2.98 -6.62
CA GLU A 121 -29.53 4.19 -5.87
C GLU A 121 -29.35 5.47 -6.69
N ILE A 122 -28.23 5.60 -7.42
CA ILE A 122 -28.02 6.74 -8.30
C ILE A 122 -29.07 6.76 -9.43
N VAL A 123 -29.38 5.59 -10.04
CA VAL A 123 -30.46 5.48 -11.04
C VAL A 123 -31.78 5.95 -10.45
N ALA A 124 -32.18 5.39 -9.30
CA ALA A 124 -33.44 5.74 -8.64
C ALA A 124 -33.52 7.23 -8.32
N THR A 125 -32.46 7.82 -7.77
CA THR A 125 -32.42 9.25 -7.44
C THR A 125 -32.57 10.13 -8.68
N LEU A 126 -31.93 9.76 -9.80
CA LEU A 126 -32.04 10.50 -11.06
C LEU A 126 -33.41 10.35 -11.72
N LEU A 127 -34.02 9.16 -11.67
CA LEU A 127 -35.36 8.94 -12.20
C LEU A 127 -36.40 9.78 -11.44
N ASP A 128 -36.29 9.82 -10.10
CA ASP A 128 -37.17 10.63 -9.25
C ASP A 128 -37.00 12.14 -9.53
N ALA A 129 -35.74 12.59 -9.72
CA ALA A 129 -35.42 14.00 -9.92
C ALA A 129 -35.71 14.49 -11.35
N LEU A 130 -35.50 13.68 -12.39
CA LEU A 130 -35.52 14.09 -13.80
C LEU A 130 -36.81 13.72 -14.51
N HIS A 131 -37.68 12.89 -13.91
CA HIS A 131 -38.88 12.33 -14.56
C HIS A 131 -38.57 11.69 -15.92
N THR A 132 -37.35 11.10 -16.05
CA THR A 132 -36.88 10.46 -17.29
C THR A 132 -36.84 8.95 -17.14
N ASP A 133 -37.46 8.22 -18.05
CA ASP A 133 -37.62 6.75 -17.95
C ASP A 133 -36.38 5.93 -18.35
N THR A 134 -35.22 6.54 -18.67
CA THR A 134 -34.22 5.80 -19.44
C THR A 134 -32.75 6.11 -19.17
N ILE A 135 -32.30 6.00 -17.90
CA ILE A 135 -30.85 5.92 -17.68
C ILE A 135 -30.47 4.55 -17.14
N SER A 136 -29.57 3.82 -17.82
CA SER A 136 -29.15 2.51 -17.39
C SER A 136 -27.97 2.56 -16.40
N ARG A 137 -27.86 1.55 -15.53
CA ARG A 137 -26.68 1.35 -14.64
C ARG A 137 -25.34 1.42 -15.40
N SER A 138 -25.30 0.80 -16.59
CA SER A 138 -24.12 0.80 -17.44
C SER A 138 -23.75 2.20 -17.94
N SER A 139 -24.74 3.05 -18.20
CA SER A 139 -24.53 4.43 -18.60
C SER A 139 -23.95 5.26 -17.45
N ILE A 140 -24.53 5.14 -16.25
CA ILE A 140 -24.01 5.79 -15.04
C ILE A 140 -22.59 5.32 -14.77
N TRP A 141 -22.33 4.02 -14.80
CA TRP A 141 -20.99 3.47 -14.61
C TRP A 141 -19.96 4.08 -15.57
N ARG A 142 -20.29 4.19 -16.87
CA ARG A 142 -19.40 4.81 -17.86
C ARG A 142 -19.16 6.28 -17.57
N ILE A 143 -20.22 7.05 -17.22
CA ILE A 143 -20.09 8.46 -16.86
C ILE A 143 -19.15 8.64 -15.68
N LEU A 144 -19.32 7.85 -14.61
CA LEU A 144 -18.47 7.90 -13.42
C LEU A 144 -17.04 7.45 -13.71
N GLN A 145 -16.83 6.48 -14.62
CA GLN A 145 -15.50 6.07 -15.08
C GLN A 145 -14.80 7.17 -15.88
N ASP A 146 -15.52 7.91 -16.72
CA ASP A 146 -14.96 9.00 -17.53
C ASP A 146 -14.33 10.10 -16.66
N VAL A 147 -14.89 10.33 -15.46
CA VAL A 147 -14.41 11.33 -14.49
C VAL A 147 -13.66 10.74 -13.30
N ASP A 148 -13.40 9.42 -13.30
CA ASP A 148 -12.74 8.65 -12.22
C ASP A 148 -13.42 8.81 -10.85
N LEU A 149 -14.74 9.02 -10.82
CA LEU A 149 -15.53 9.14 -9.59
C LEU A 149 -15.95 7.74 -9.08
N LYS A 150 -15.67 7.46 -7.82
CA LYS A 150 -15.92 6.15 -7.19
C LYS A 150 -16.70 6.30 -5.88
N PRO A 151 -17.99 6.65 -5.92
CA PRO A 151 -18.78 6.96 -4.73
C PRO A 151 -18.99 5.77 -3.78
N HIS A 152 -18.73 4.55 -4.25
CA HIS A 152 -18.76 3.32 -3.44
C HIS A 152 -17.49 3.05 -2.64
N LYS A 153 -16.41 3.85 -2.85
CA LYS A 153 -15.15 3.73 -2.12
C LYS A 153 -15.04 4.83 -1.08
N SER A 154 -14.59 4.46 0.11
CA SER A 154 -14.27 5.39 1.19
C SER A 154 -12.83 5.18 1.64
N GLU A 155 -12.17 6.24 2.00
CA GLU A 155 -10.88 6.22 2.68
C GLU A 155 -11.04 6.95 4.02
N TYR A 156 -10.44 6.39 5.07
CA TYR A 156 -10.36 7.09 6.34
C TYR A 156 -9.28 8.16 6.25
N TRP A 157 -9.59 9.36 6.67
CA TRP A 157 -8.62 10.41 6.87
C TRP A 157 -8.60 10.82 8.34
N LEU A 158 -7.46 11.28 8.81
CA LEU A 158 -7.27 11.69 10.20
C LEU A 158 -7.34 13.21 10.29
N ASN A 159 -8.37 13.70 10.97
CA ASN A 159 -8.41 15.07 11.46
C ASN A 159 -7.94 15.06 12.92
N SER A 160 -6.65 15.29 13.14
CA SER A 160 -6.08 15.26 14.48
C SER A 160 -6.34 16.59 15.20
N HIS A 161 -6.86 16.51 16.43
CA HIS A 161 -6.95 17.64 17.37
C HIS A 161 -5.72 17.73 18.30
N ASP A 162 -4.63 17.04 17.97
CA ASP A 162 -3.35 17.11 18.69
C ASP A 162 -2.48 18.18 18.00
N GLU A 163 -2.34 19.35 18.62
CA GLU A 163 -1.56 20.48 18.09
C GLU A 163 -0.11 20.10 17.81
N ASP A 164 0.45 19.14 18.57
CA ASP A 164 1.82 18.65 18.40
C ASP A 164 1.88 17.41 17.48
N PHE A 165 0.82 17.08 16.71
CA PHE A 165 0.76 15.84 15.96
C PHE A 165 1.98 15.64 15.05
N ASP A 166 2.29 16.63 14.23
CA ASP A 166 3.37 16.55 13.25
C ASP A 166 4.74 16.45 13.92
N ALA A 167 4.99 17.22 14.97
CA ALA A 167 6.25 17.18 15.72
C ALA A 167 6.49 15.81 16.37
N LYS A 168 5.44 15.22 16.98
CA LYS A 168 5.49 13.87 17.57
C LYS A 168 5.70 12.81 16.49
N ALA A 169 4.96 12.89 15.37
CA ALA A 169 5.08 11.97 14.25
C ALA A 169 6.48 12.00 13.62
N GLN A 170 7.00 13.20 13.35
CA GLN A 170 8.36 13.39 12.83
C GLN A 170 9.42 12.81 13.77
N THR A 171 9.32 13.08 15.08
CA THR A 171 10.25 12.52 16.07
C THR A 171 10.27 11.00 16.01
N ILE A 172 9.11 10.35 15.98
CA ILE A 172 9.00 8.89 15.93
C ILE A 172 9.54 8.35 14.59
N CYS A 173 9.20 8.99 13.46
CA CYS A 173 9.70 8.58 12.16
C CYS A 173 11.22 8.72 12.05
N GLN A 174 11.81 9.76 12.63
CA GLN A 174 13.26 9.92 12.69
C GLN A 174 13.94 8.83 13.53
N LEU A 175 13.33 8.43 14.66
CA LEU A 175 13.81 7.28 15.44
C LEU A 175 13.84 6.00 14.60
N TYR A 176 12.77 5.74 13.83
CA TYR A 176 12.69 4.55 12.98
C TYR A 176 13.68 4.59 11.83
N ALA A 177 13.83 5.73 11.16
CA ALA A 177 14.78 5.90 10.06
C ALA A 177 16.24 5.64 10.50
N LYS A 178 16.57 6.03 11.74
CA LYS A 178 17.91 5.86 12.32
C LYS A 178 18.08 4.58 13.15
N ALA A 179 17.05 3.77 13.35
CA ALA A 179 17.05 2.67 14.33
C ALA A 179 18.20 1.68 14.13
N ILE A 180 18.50 1.28 12.89
CA ILE A 180 19.58 0.33 12.60
C ILE A 180 20.97 0.94 12.89
N ALA A 181 21.19 2.20 12.50
CA ALA A 181 22.43 2.90 12.79
C ALA A 181 22.61 3.14 14.29
N SER A 182 21.56 3.58 14.96
CA SER A 182 21.53 3.80 16.42
C SER A 182 21.80 2.51 17.20
N TYR A 183 21.27 1.37 16.74
CA TYR A 183 21.52 0.07 17.36
C TYR A 183 23.01 -0.29 17.39
N LYS A 184 23.72 -0.03 16.30
CA LYS A 184 25.18 -0.22 16.23
C LYS A 184 25.96 0.71 17.17
N GLN A 185 25.34 1.81 17.57
CA GLN A 185 25.91 2.82 18.50
C GLN A 185 25.41 2.63 19.95
N GLY A 186 24.88 1.47 20.28
CA GLY A 186 24.43 1.18 21.66
C GLY A 186 23.06 1.75 22.03
N ARG A 187 22.23 2.16 21.06
CA ARG A 187 20.90 2.73 21.29
C ARG A 187 19.82 1.86 20.66
N LEU A 188 18.85 1.41 21.46
CA LEU A 188 17.78 0.54 21.03
C LEU A 188 16.43 1.24 21.02
N VAL A 189 15.77 1.25 19.87
CA VAL A 189 14.40 1.75 19.71
C VAL A 189 13.42 0.59 19.83
N MET A 190 12.47 0.70 20.76
CA MET A 190 11.46 -0.30 21.06
C MET A 190 10.07 0.26 20.82
N CYS A 191 9.20 -0.53 20.19
CA CYS A 191 7.77 -0.23 20.08
C CYS A 191 7.00 -1.15 21.04
N CYS A 192 6.32 -0.56 22.02
CA CYS A 192 5.57 -1.31 23.02
C CYS A 192 4.07 -1.07 22.87
N ASP A 193 3.27 -2.16 22.97
CA ASP A 193 1.81 -2.11 22.83
C ASP A 193 1.14 -3.38 23.36
N GLU A 194 -0.20 -3.37 23.54
CA GLU A 194 -0.99 -4.50 24.00
C GLU A 194 -1.97 -5.00 22.95
N LYS A 195 -1.90 -6.29 22.66
CA LYS A 195 -2.94 -7.01 21.94
C LYS A 195 -3.95 -7.58 22.93
N THR A 196 -5.06 -6.85 23.10
CA THR A 196 -6.15 -7.23 24.00
C THR A 196 -7.19 -8.10 23.33
N GLY A 197 -8.04 -8.77 24.11
CA GLY A 197 -9.21 -9.50 23.59
C GLY A 197 -8.92 -10.66 22.67
N MET A 198 -7.74 -11.28 22.77
CA MET A 198 -7.43 -12.49 22.01
C MET A 198 -8.33 -13.63 22.51
N GLN A 199 -9.32 -13.97 21.70
CA GLN A 199 -10.29 -15.01 22.07
C GLN A 199 -9.66 -16.40 21.93
N VAL A 200 -9.81 -17.22 22.97
CA VAL A 200 -9.41 -18.62 22.97
C VAL A 200 -10.60 -19.44 22.49
N LEU A 201 -10.57 -19.82 21.23
CA LEU A 201 -11.68 -20.55 20.57
C LEU A 201 -11.25 -21.98 20.26
N GLU A 202 -12.10 -22.93 20.62
CA GLU A 202 -12.00 -24.33 20.23
C GLU A 202 -13.10 -24.64 19.22
N ARG A 203 -12.77 -25.19 18.06
CA ARG A 203 -13.78 -25.62 17.09
C ARG A 203 -14.44 -26.91 17.58
N LYS A 204 -15.78 -26.99 17.52
CA LYS A 204 -16.55 -28.19 17.94
C LYS A 204 -16.23 -29.42 17.11
N ALA A 205 -15.87 -29.23 15.84
CA ALA A 205 -15.43 -30.34 14.98
C ALA A 205 -14.02 -30.06 14.42
N PRO A 206 -13.24 -31.12 14.12
CA PRO A 206 -11.90 -30.99 13.56
C PRO A 206 -11.90 -30.27 12.20
N THR A 207 -10.90 -29.44 11.98
CA THR A 207 -10.67 -28.81 10.67
C THR A 207 -10.33 -29.88 9.64
N LYS A 208 -11.01 -29.89 8.51
CA LYS A 208 -10.70 -30.75 7.36
C LYS A 208 -9.64 -30.05 6.51
N PRO A 209 -8.42 -30.58 6.36
CA PRO A 209 -7.35 -29.95 5.61
C PRO A 209 -7.71 -29.81 4.13
N ALA A 210 -7.04 -28.90 3.45
CA ALA A 210 -7.18 -28.75 2.00
C ALA A 210 -6.67 -30.00 1.28
N GLN A 211 -7.34 -30.33 0.17
CA GLN A 211 -6.98 -31.42 -0.74
C GLN A 211 -7.00 -30.89 -2.19
N PRO A 212 -6.39 -31.57 -3.15
CA PRO A 212 -6.52 -31.20 -4.55
C PRO A 212 -7.98 -31.00 -4.96
N GLY A 213 -8.31 -29.80 -5.50
CA GLY A 213 -9.67 -29.41 -5.88
C GLY A 213 -10.61 -29.08 -4.71
N ARG A 214 -10.18 -29.18 -3.46
CA ARG A 214 -10.99 -28.89 -2.28
C ARG A 214 -10.27 -27.98 -1.31
N ARG A 215 -10.93 -26.86 -0.93
CA ARG A 215 -10.41 -25.92 0.07
C ARG A 215 -10.50 -26.51 1.48
N GLU A 216 -9.65 -26.02 2.39
CA GLU A 216 -9.77 -26.26 3.83
C GLU A 216 -11.19 -25.93 4.32
N ARG A 217 -11.79 -26.80 5.12
CA ARG A 217 -13.09 -26.59 5.74
C ARG A 217 -12.95 -26.56 7.24
N ARG A 218 -13.43 -25.50 7.85
CA ARG A 218 -13.41 -25.31 9.30
C ARG A 218 -14.83 -25.19 9.81
N GLU A 219 -15.06 -25.81 10.96
CA GLU A 219 -16.33 -25.66 11.68
C GLU A 219 -16.51 -24.20 12.07
N HIS A 220 -17.71 -23.66 11.91
CA HIS A 220 -18.04 -22.31 12.32
C HIS A 220 -18.39 -22.23 13.81
N GLU A 221 -18.98 -23.30 14.38
CA GLU A 221 -19.28 -23.36 15.80
C GLU A 221 -18.01 -23.55 16.64
N TYR A 222 -18.02 -22.94 17.81
CA TYR A 222 -16.87 -22.96 18.72
C TYR A 222 -17.27 -22.92 20.19
N ILE A 223 -16.39 -23.45 21.03
CA ILE A 223 -16.39 -23.28 22.48
C ILE A 223 -15.43 -22.17 22.82
N ARG A 224 -15.82 -21.28 23.75
CA ARG A 224 -14.97 -20.16 24.18
C ARG A 224 -14.35 -20.48 25.54
N HIS A 225 -13.01 -20.44 25.61
CA HIS A 225 -12.21 -20.66 26.80
C HIS A 225 -11.66 -19.36 27.42
N GLY A 226 -12.39 -18.23 27.20
CA GLY A 226 -12.00 -16.94 27.70
C GLY A 226 -11.14 -16.12 26.73
N THR A 227 -10.46 -15.13 27.27
CA THR A 227 -9.59 -14.20 26.52
C THR A 227 -8.19 -14.13 27.10
N ARG A 228 -7.23 -13.68 26.30
CA ARG A 228 -5.86 -13.37 26.72
C ARG A 228 -5.43 -12.00 26.22
N VAL A 229 -4.45 -11.47 26.90
CA VAL A 229 -3.76 -10.24 26.54
C VAL A 229 -2.29 -10.57 26.31
N LEU A 230 -1.73 -10.03 25.24
CA LEU A 230 -0.30 -10.05 24.95
C LEU A 230 0.23 -8.64 25.06
N ILE A 231 1.20 -8.40 25.95
CA ILE A 231 1.98 -7.16 25.94
C ILE A 231 3.28 -7.47 25.21
N ASN A 232 3.62 -6.62 24.25
CA ASN A 232 4.74 -6.83 23.33
C ASN A 232 5.65 -5.62 23.28
N ALA A 233 6.96 -5.85 23.26
CA ALA A 233 7.99 -4.86 22.98
C ALA A 233 8.79 -5.32 21.75
N LEU A 234 8.64 -4.61 20.63
CA LEU A 234 9.28 -4.88 19.35
C LEU A 234 10.56 -4.04 19.21
N ALA A 235 11.70 -4.68 19.05
CA ALA A 235 12.97 -4.01 18.72
C ALA A 235 12.99 -3.61 17.24
N VAL A 236 12.91 -2.31 16.96
CA VAL A 236 12.76 -1.79 15.58
C VAL A 236 13.93 -2.17 14.67
N ALA A 237 15.16 -2.16 15.22
CA ALA A 237 16.37 -2.45 14.45
C ALA A 237 16.53 -3.92 14.04
N THR A 238 15.91 -4.85 14.77
CA THR A 238 16.10 -6.29 14.55
C THR A 238 14.81 -7.03 14.24
N GLY A 239 13.65 -6.43 14.57
CA GLY A 239 12.35 -7.07 14.50
C GLY A 239 12.09 -8.10 15.61
N HIS A 240 13.02 -8.32 16.53
CA HIS A 240 12.83 -9.20 17.67
C HIS A 240 11.78 -8.65 18.64
N ILE A 241 11.05 -9.54 19.27
CA ILE A 241 10.02 -9.21 20.24
C ILE A 241 10.35 -9.76 21.62
N ALA A 242 10.05 -8.99 22.65
CA ALA A 242 9.90 -9.45 24.03
C ALA A 242 8.42 -9.42 24.40
N TRP A 243 7.91 -10.40 25.13
CA TRP A 243 6.48 -10.53 25.37
C TRP A 243 6.15 -11.03 26.78
N THR A 244 4.95 -10.68 27.23
CA THR A 244 4.28 -11.31 28.37
C THR A 244 2.83 -11.62 28.01
N ILE A 245 2.33 -12.75 28.49
CA ILE A 245 0.95 -13.20 28.25
C ILE A 245 0.22 -13.14 29.60
N GLY A 246 -0.97 -12.53 29.61
CA GLY A 246 -1.79 -12.39 30.81
C GLY A 246 -3.29 -12.38 30.50
N THR A 247 -4.07 -12.09 31.51
CA THR A 247 -5.53 -11.94 31.42
C THR A 247 -5.97 -10.49 31.54
N THR A 248 -5.11 -9.62 32.04
CA THR A 248 -5.37 -8.20 32.28
C THR A 248 -4.30 -7.31 31.63
N ARG A 249 -4.55 -6.00 31.60
CA ARG A 249 -3.63 -4.96 31.14
C ARG A 249 -3.53 -3.81 32.13
N LYS A 250 -3.38 -4.14 33.41
CA LYS A 250 -3.24 -3.13 34.47
C LYS A 250 -1.86 -2.48 34.41
N ALA A 251 -1.67 -1.35 35.10
CA ALA A 251 -0.35 -0.72 35.20
C ALA A 251 0.71 -1.66 35.79
N THR A 252 0.32 -2.54 36.72
CA THR A 252 1.19 -3.57 37.29
C THR A 252 1.67 -4.57 36.25
N ASP A 253 0.79 -4.99 35.33
CA ASP A 253 1.13 -5.94 34.25
C ASP A 253 2.12 -5.29 33.27
N PHE A 254 1.89 -4.01 32.96
CA PHE A 254 2.78 -3.26 32.09
C PHE A 254 4.16 -3.05 32.72
N VAL A 255 4.23 -2.70 33.99
CA VAL A 255 5.50 -2.60 34.74
C VAL A 255 6.24 -3.94 34.78
N ALA A 256 5.51 -5.05 34.98
CA ALA A 256 6.09 -6.38 34.94
C ALA A 256 6.65 -6.70 33.55
N HIS A 257 5.90 -6.36 32.49
CA HIS A 257 6.34 -6.50 31.12
C HIS A 257 7.62 -5.70 30.80
N LEU A 258 7.66 -4.41 31.19
CA LEU A 258 8.85 -3.59 30.99
C LEU A 258 10.09 -4.19 31.68
N LYS A 259 9.93 -4.69 32.91
CA LYS A 259 11.02 -5.38 33.63
C LYS A 259 11.48 -6.63 32.88
N TRP A 260 10.53 -7.46 32.44
CA TRP A 260 10.79 -8.66 31.66
C TRP A 260 11.51 -8.33 30.33
N ALA A 261 10.99 -7.38 29.56
CA ALA A 261 11.57 -6.94 28.31
C ALA A 261 13.02 -6.45 28.52
N TYR A 262 13.25 -5.59 29.51
CA TYR A 262 14.59 -5.08 29.81
C TYR A 262 15.60 -6.18 30.18
N GLN A 263 15.17 -7.26 30.84
CA GLN A 263 16.02 -8.40 31.17
C GLN A 263 16.38 -9.27 29.96
N HIS A 264 15.49 -9.32 28.94
CA HIS A 264 15.63 -10.20 27.77
C HIS A 264 16.11 -9.48 26.51
N LEU A 265 16.21 -8.15 26.56
CA LEU A 265 16.77 -7.35 25.49
C LEU A 265 18.29 -7.20 25.63
N PRO A 266 18.98 -6.92 24.50
CA PRO A 266 20.41 -6.59 24.52
C PRO A 266 20.69 -5.43 25.46
N ARG A 267 21.80 -5.49 26.19
CA ARG A 267 22.24 -4.36 27.03
C ARG A 267 22.77 -3.25 26.15
N MET A 268 22.15 -2.07 26.28
CA MET A 268 22.44 -0.88 25.50
C MET A 268 22.73 0.30 26.43
N GLU A 269 23.40 1.30 25.89
CA GLU A 269 23.63 2.55 26.61
C GLU A 269 22.33 3.35 26.76
N ARG A 270 21.44 3.27 25.74
CA ARG A 270 20.17 4.00 25.73
C ARG A 270 19.04 3.16 25.14
N TYR A 271 17.83 3.38 25.66
CA TYR A 271 16.59 2.77 25.20
C TYR A 271 15.56 3.87 24.90
N ASP A 272 15.01 3.88 23.69
CA ASP A 272 13.90 4.73 23.28
C ASP A 272 12.63 3.88 23.15
N TRP A 273 11.65 4.15 23.98
CA TRP A 273 10.40 3.40 24.04
C TRP A 273 9.28 4.19 23.34
N VAL A 274 8.79 3.69 22.22
CA VAL A 274 7.64 4.25 21.50
C VAL A 274 6.38 3.51 21.92
N MET A 275 5.36 4.25 22.34
CA MET A 275 4.09 3.69 22.80
C MET A 275 2.94 4.68 22.62
N ASP A 276 1.71 4.21 22.75
CA ASP A 276 0.52 5.06 22.70
C ASP A 276 0.29 5.84 24.03
N ASN A 277 -0.76 6.63 24.05
CA ASN A 277 -1.10 7.46 25.21
C ASN A 277 -1.99 6.75 26.25
N LEU A 278 -2.00 5.41 26.29
CA LEU A 278 -2.76 4.71 27.34
C LEU A 278 -2.24 5.09 28.73
N ASN A 279 -3.14 5.30 29.66
CA ASN A 279 -2.79 5.79 31.01
C ASN A 279 -1.87 4.85 31.81
N THR A 280 -1.89 3.55 31.51
CA THR A 280 -0.98 2.57 32.10
C THR A 280 0.47 2.84 31.75
N HIS A 281 0.75 3.40 30.56
CA HIS A 281 2.10 3.64 30.03
C HIS A 281 2.82 4.80 30.72
N TRP A 282 2.08 5.71 31.34
CA TRP A 282 2.64 6.82 32.12
C TRP A 282 2.13 6.81 33.55
N SER A 283 1.87 5.61 34.11
CA SER A 283 1.52 5.46 35.51
C SER A 283 2.68 5.86 36.43
N LEU A 284 2.35 6.18 37.69
CA LEU A 284 3.38 6.54 38.68
C LEU A 284 4.38 5.39 38.88
N ASP A 285 3.93 4.14 38.77
CA ASP A 285 4.78 2.95 38.90
C ASP A 285 5.78 2.81 37.75
N VAL A 286 5.40 3.22 36.51
CA VAL A 286 6.33 3.32 35.39
C VAL A 286 7.38 4.39 35.67
N CYS A 287 6.98 5.57 36.16
CA CYS A 287 7.93 6.63 36.52
C CYS A 287 8.93 6.14 37.63
N ARG A 288 8.41 5.43 38.65
CA ARG A 288 9.26 4.83 39.70
C ARG A 288 10.24 3.81 39.14
N LEU A 289 9.81 3.01 38.18
CA LEU A 289 10.68 2.02 37.50
C LEU A 289 11.78 2.71 36.71
N VAL A 290 11.43 3.73 35.91
CA VAL A 290 12.38 4.50 35.08
C VAL A 290 13.37 5.26 35.96
N ALA A 291 12.91 5.89 37.06
CA ALA A 291 13.81 6.54 38.02
C ALA A 291 14.89 5.58 38.54
N ARG A 292 14.46 4.36 38.91
CA ARG A 292 15.40 3.31 39.36
C ARG A 292 16.37 2.90 38.27
N TRP A 293 15.92 2.69 37.03
CA TRP A 293 16.77 2.31 35.91
C TRP A 293 17.78 3.38 35.50
N CYS A 294 17.35 4.65 35.60
CA CYS A 294 18.18 5.80 35.25
C CYS A 294 19.02 6.30 36.45
N LYS A 295 18.82 5.73 37.65
CA LYS A 295 19.46 6.17 38.90
C LYS A 295 19.24 7.67 39.21
N VAL A 296 18.03 8.15 38.96
CA VAL A 296 17.60 9.52 39.23
C VAL A 296 16.65 9.57 40.41
N PRO A 297 16.53 10.70 41.15
CA PRO A 297 15.58 10.86 42.26
C PRO A 297 14.16 10.59 41.80
N PHE A 298 13.38 9.89 42.63
CA PHE A 298 11.94 9.69 42.42
C PHE A 298 11.17 10.55 43.41
N GLU A 299 10.52 11.58 42.88
CA GLU A 299 9.78 12.58 43.67
C GLU A 299 8.28 12.52 43.26
N PRO A 300 7.48 11.66 43.92
CA PRO A 300 6.08 11.45 43.53
C PRO A 300 5.22 12.71 43.66
N GLU A 301 5.57 13.63 44.59
CA GLU A 301 4.92 14.93 44.78
C GLU A 301 5.04 15.85 43.54
N LYS A 302 6.07 15.69 42.73
CA LYS A 302 6.29 16.39 41.47
C LYS A 302 5.66 15.66 40.25
N LEU A 303 5.06 14.49 40.47
CA LEU A 303 4.49 13.61 39.45
C LEU A 303 2.98 13.37 39.63
N LYS A 304 2.25 14.38 40.11
CA LYS A 304 0.82 14.27 40.41
C LYS A 304 -0.04 14.12 39.16
N THR A 305 0.29 14.82 38.08
CA THR A 305 -0.52 14.87 36.86
C THR A 305 0.09 13.99 35.73
N GLY A 306 -0.76 13.58 34.78
CA GLY A 306 -0.30 12.87 33.62
C GLY A 306 0.67 13.67 32.73
N VAL A 307 0.55 15.01 32.72
CA VAL A 307 1.48 15.90 32.01
C VAL A 307 2.87 15.81 32.63
N GLN A 308 2.96 15.94 33.94
CA GLN A 308 4.22 15.87 34.68
C GLN A 308 4.89 14.51 34.52
N ARG A 309 4.13 13.39 34.57
CA ARG A 309 4.64 12.03 34.39
C ARG A 309 5.18 11.83 32.97
N ARG A 310 4.45 12.26 31.94
CA ARG A 310 4.94 12.18 30.56
C ARG A 310 6.16 13.05 30.32
N ALA A 311 6.23 14.26 30.93
CA ALA A 311 7.42 15.10 30.86
C ALA A 311 8.63 14.41 31.49
N PHE A 312 8.49 13.81 32.68
CA PHE A 312 9.55 13.02 33.30
C PHE A 312 10.02 11.85 32.42
N LEU A 313 9.10 11.08 31.84
CA LEU A 313 9.42 9.92 31.01
C LEU A 313 10.06 10.32 29.67
N ARG A 314 9.81 11.54 29.19
CA ARG A 314 10.41 12.08 27.94
C ARG A 314 11.78 12.72 28.14
N ASP A 315 12.26 12.88 29.36
CA ASP A 315 13.52 13.58 29.63
C ASP A 315 14.65 12.93 28.84
N PRO A 316 15.29 13.66 27.88
CA PRO A 316 16.33 13.12 27.03
C PRO A 316 17.61 12.76 27.78
N ARG A 317 17.77 13.19 29.00
CA ARG A 317 18.92 12.86 29.88
C ARG A 317 18.79 11.45 30.46
N HIS A 318 17.60 10.88 30.44
CA HIS A 318 17.36 9.51 30.91
C HIS A 318 17.97 8.49 29.97
N ARG A 319 18.46 7.39 30.54
CA ARG A 319 18.86 6.21 29.77
C ARG A 319 17.66 5.54 29.10
N HIS A 320 16.48 5.60 29.70
CA HIS A 320 15.21 5.12 29.18
C HIS A 320 14.30 6.31 28.88
N VAL A 321 14.09 6.61 27.62
CA VAL A 321 13.28 7.73 27.13
C VAL A 321 12.03 7.22 26.47
N PHE A 322 10.88 7.81 26.80
CA PHE A 322 9.58 7.41 26.28
C PHE A 322 9.08 8.43 25.26
N HIS A 323 8.62 7.92 24.13
CA HIS A 323 8.06 8.69 23.03
C HIS A 323 6.60 8.26 22.85
N PHE A 324 5.68 9.16 23.16
CA PHE A 324 4.25 8.88 23.04
C PHE A 324 3.77 9.26 21.64
N THR A 325 3.00 8.37 20.98
CA THR A 325 2.37 8.68 19.70
C THR A 325 1.39 9.84 19.86
N PRO A 326 1.13 10.63 18.81
CA PRO A 326 0.07 11.63 18.86
C PRO A 326 -1.29 10.98 19.10
N LYS A 327 -2.28 11.75 19.55
CA LYS A 327 -3.66 11.27 19.68
C LYS A 327 -4.15 10.76 18.34
N HIS A 328 -4.82 9.60 18.32
CA HIS A 328 -5.27 8.89 17.12
C HIS A 328 -4.13 8.47 16.17
N GLY A 329 -2.88 8.53 16.63
CA GLY A 329 -1.69 8.15 15.87
C GLY A 329 -1.13 6.76 16.26
N SER A 330 -1.91 5.84 16.84
CA SER A 330 -1.45 4.49 17.23
C SER A 330 -0.84 3.70 16.07
N TRP A 331 -1.29 3.96 14.84
CA TRP A 331 -0.72 3.37 13.63
C TRP A 331 0.77 3.69 13.40
N LEU A 332 1.31 4.71 14.06
CA LEU A 332 2.75 5.00 14.11
C LEU A 332 3.52 3.99 14.96
N ASN A 333 2.85 3.25 15.85
CA ASN A 333 3.49 2.21 16.65
C ASN A 333 3.72 0.94 15.82
N GLN A 334 5.00 0.58 15.58
CA GLN A 334 5.32 -0.59 14.78
C GLN A 334 4.91 -1.94 15.41
N ALA A 335 4.58 -1.98 16.70
CA ALA A 335 4.01 -3.17 17.34
C ALA A 335 2.72 -3.63 16.63
N GLU A 336 1.94 -2.72 16.07
CA GLU A 336 0.75 -3.03 15.29
C GLU A 336 1.05 -3.87 14.01
N LEU A 337 2.21 -3.67 13.40
CA LEU A 337 2.65 -4.49 12.26
C LEU A 337 2.85 -5.95 12.68
N PHE A 338 3.48 -6.15 13.84
CA PHE A 338 3.63 -7.49 14.42
C PHE A 338 2.26 -8.09 14.79
N PHE A 339 1.34 -7.32 15.36
CA PHE A 339 0.00 -7.82 15.68
C PHE A 339 -0.79 -8.27 14.45
N ARG A 340 -0.59 -7.65 13.29
CA ARG A 340 -1.14 -8.13 12.01
C ARG A 340 -0.53 -9.48 11.60
N VAL A 341 0.77 -9.68 11.81
CA VAL A 341 1.45 -10.96 11.57
C VAL A 341 0.90 -12.04 12.50
N LEU A 342 0.82 -11.75 13.80
CA LEU A 342 0.25 -12.64 14.82
C LEU A 342 -1.19 -13.03 14.46
N HIS A 343 -2.04 -12.06 14.14
CA HIS A 343 -3.42 -12.35 13.76
C HIS A 343 -3.48 -13.29 12.56
N ARG A 344 -2.81 -12.96 11.48
CA ARG A 344 -2.89 -13.69 10.22
C ARG A 344 -2.30 -15.10 10.31
N ARG A 345 -1.20 -15.27 11.05
CA ARG A 345 -0.44 -16.55 11.09
C ARG A 345 -0.84 -17.46 12.25
N PHE A 346 -1.38 -16.92 13.32
CA PHE A 346 -1.70 -17.69 14.53
C PHE A 346 -3.16 -17.63 14.93
N LEU A 347 -3.74 -16.41 15.08
CA LEU A 347 -5.09 -16.25 15.63
C LEU A 347 -6.20 -16.60 14.63
N ALA A 348 -6.11 -16.12 13.39
CA ALA A 348 -7.21 -16.18 12.41
C ALA A 348 -7.72 -17.59 12.12
N ARG A 349 -6.87 -18.60 12.23
CA ARG A 349 -7.20 -20.01 11.96
C ARG A 349 -6.95 -20.92 13.15
N GLY A 350 -6.66 -20.36 14.32
CA GLY A 350 -6.40 -21.12 15.52
C GLY A 350 -7.64 -21.86 16.05
N SER A 351 -7.43 -23.07 16.57
CA SER A 351 -8.38 -23.79 17.42
C SER A 351 -7.60 -24.29 18.62
N PHE A 352 -8.07 -23.99 19.83
CA PHE A 352 -7.32 -24.17 21.06
C PHE A 352 -8.23 -24.83 22.10
N THR A 353 -7.84 -25.99 22.60
CA THR A 353 -8.66 -26.82 23.51
C THR A 353 -8.77 -26.26 24.94
N SER A 354 -7.93 -25.31 25.28
CA SER A 354 -7.97 -24.62 26.58
C SER A 354 -7.13 -23.35 26.56
N ALA A 355 -7.28 -22.52 27.58
CA ALA A 355 -6.43 -21.35 27.80
C ALA A 355 -4.94 -21.72 27.93
N LYS A 356 -4.63 -22.81 28.60
CA LYS A 356 -3.24 -23.29 28.74
C LYS A 356 -2.66 -23.77 27.41
N ASP A 357 -3.47 -24.46 26.58
CA ASP A 357 -3.05 -24.85 25.22
C ASP A 357 -2.76 -23.62 24.35
N PHE A 358 -3.65 -22.61 24.41
CA PHE A 358 -3.43 -21.35 23.71
C PHE A 358 -2.12 -20.67 24.10
N GLU A 359 -1.85 -20.50 25.40
CA GLU A 359 -0.65 -19.87 25.94
C GLU A 359 0.61 -20.62 25.49
N ARG A 360 0.65 -21.94 25.66
CA ARG A 360 1.76 -22.80 25.25
C ARG A 360 2.05 -22.66 23.74
N ARG A 361 1.01 -22.71 22.92
CA ARG A 361 1.15 -22.60 21.44
C ARG A 361 1.51 -21.19 21.02
N LEU A 362 0.99 -20.16 21.69
CA LEU A 362 1.36 -18.77 21.46
C LEU A 362 2.84 -18.56 21.80
N GLU A 363 3.32 -19.01 22.95
CA GLU A 363 4.74 -18.92 23.28
C GLU A 363 5.65 -19.61 22.26
N ARG A 364 5.24 -20.79 21.79
CA ARG A 364 5.97 -21.50 20.75
C ARG A 364 6.01 -20.70 19.45
N PHE A 365 4.91 -20.08 19.06
CA PHE A 365 4.83 -19.20 17.89
C PHE A 365 5.75 -17.98 18.04
N LEU A 366 5.74 -17.32 19.21
CA LEU A 366 6.55 -16.13 19.46
C LEU A 366 8.06 -16.45 19.46
N LYS A 367 8.45 -17.58 20.05
CA LYS A 367 9.83 -18.09 19.98
C LYS A 367 10.27 -18.39 18.53
N ASP A 368 9.42 -19.11 17.77
CA ASP A 368 9.68 -19.39 16.36
C ASP A 368 9.76 -18.11 15.51
N TYR A 369 8.90 -17.12 15.79
CA TYR A 369 8.95 -15.83 15.13
C TYR A 369 10.32 -15.16 15.33
N ASN A 370 10.82 -15.09 16.55
CA ASN A 370 12.13 -14.49 16.83
C ASN A 370 13.30 -15.22 16.14
N ILE A 371 13.23 -16.54 16.02
CA ILE A 371 14.29 -17.34 15.40
C ILE A 371 14.27 -17.26 13.88
N ARG A 372 13.07 -17.29 13.26
CA ARG A 372 12.95 -17.51 11.82
C ARG A 372 12.41 -16.32 11.03
N HIS A 373 11.71 -15.40 11.71
CA HIS A 373 10.91 -14.39 11.04
C HIS A 373 11.16 -12.97 11.52
N ALA A 374 11.94 -12.79 12.59
CA ALA A 374 12.30 -11.46 13.06
C ALA A 374 13.15 -10.73 12.01
N HIS A 375 12.72 -9.55 11.63
CA HIS A 375 13.43 -8.66 10.71
C HIS A 375 12.93 -7.23 10.91
N PRO A 376 13.75 -6.22 10.64
CA PRO A 376 13.31 -4.84 10.67
C PRO A 376 12.15 -4.60 9.69
N TYR A 377 11.08 -3.97 10.14
CA TYR A 377 10.01 -3.55 9.23
C TYR A 377 10.44 -2.35 8.40
N ARG A 378 10.13 -2.38 7.10
CA ARG A 378 10.36 -1.23 6.23
C ARG A 378 9.36 -0.13 6.56
N TRP A 379 9.82 0.94 7.17
CA TRP A 379 9.03 2.13 7.45
C TRP A 379 9.18 3.13 6.31
N THR A 380 8.07 3.58 5.73
CA THR A 380 8.05 4.45 4.54
C THR A 380 7.45 5.83 4.78
N TYR A 381 6.76 6.02 5.91
CA TYR A 381 6.20 7.31 6.27
C TYR A 381 7.30 8.19 6.90
N THR A 382 7.41 9.43 6.42
CA THR A 382 8.48 10.38 6.84
C THR A 382 8.11 11.24 8.03
N GLY A 383 6.82 11.26 8.42
CA GLY A 383 6.29 12.18 9.43
C GLY A 383 5.82 13.51 8.84
N GLU A 384 5.95 13.71 7.54
CA GLU A 384 5.39 14.88 6.87
C GLU A 384 3.87 14.79 6.80
N PRO A 385 3.16 15.93 6.91
CA PRO A 385 1.73 15.96 6.74
C PRO A 385 1.32 15.30 5.42
N LEU A 386 0.32 14.41 5.47
CA LEU A 386 -0.25 13.82 4.26
C LEU A 386 -1.18 14.85 3.58
N VAL A 387 -0.63 15.99 3.18
CA VAL A 387 -1.35 17.00 2.39
C VAL A 387 -1.55 16.42 1.01
N ARG A 388 -2.74 15.94 0.72
CA ARG A 388 -3.16 15.55 -0.62
C ARG A 388 -3.83 16.74 -1.30
N ASP A 389 -3.07 17.73 -1.70
CA ASP A 389 -3.54 18.81 -2.59
C ASP A 389 -3.56 18.42 -4.07
N THR A 390 -3.27 17.17 -4.39
CA THR A 390 -3.37 16.69 -5.78
C THR A 390 -4.69 15.98 -6.00
N PRO A 391 -5.50 16.42 -6.98
CA PRO A 391 -6.64 15.66 -7.45
C PRO A 391 -6.16 14.22 -7.77
N PHE A 392 -6.97 13.25 -7.43
CA PHE A 392 -6.72 11.82 -7.61
C PHE A 392 -6.08 11.54 -8.98
N SER A 393 -4.74 11.55 -9.06
CA SER A 393 -4.07 11.45 -10.35
C SER A 393 -4.17 10.01 -10.87
N ARG A 394 -4.54 9.88 -12.14
CA ARG A 394 -4.57 8.65 -12.95
C ARG A 394 -3.24 7.87 -13.00
N THR A 395 -2.23 8.27 -12.24
CA THR A 395 -0.82 7.98 -12.44
C THR A 395 -0.35 6.57 -12.10
N ARG A 396 -1.13 5.72 -11.43
CA ARG A 396 -0.65 4.33 -11.20
C ARG A 396 -0.68 3.43 -12.43
N ARG A 397 -1.56 3.69 -13.38
CA ARG A 397 -1.64 2.89 -14.62
C ARG A 397 -0.71 3.45 -15.72
N GLN A 398 -0.57 4.76 -15.79
CA GLN A 398 0.37 5.41 -16.74
C GLN A 398 1.83 5.29 -16.30
N GLN A 399 2.14 5.32 -15.00
CA GLN A 399 3.50 5.04 -14.51
C GLN A 399 3.90 3.58 -14.71
N ARG A 400 2.97 2.63 -14.77
CA ARG A 400 3.28 1.25 -15.18
C ARG A 400 3.50 1.11 -16.69
N GLN A 401 2.87 1.93 -17.51
CA GLN A 401 3.08 1.93 -18.98
C GLN A 401 4.27 2.80 -19.41
N GLY A 402 4.61 3.86 -18.66
CA GLY A 402 5.78 4.72 -18.93
C GLY A 402 7.10 4.24 -18.35
N ARG A 403 7.12 3.21 -17.47
CA ARG A 403 8.34 2.61 -16.90
C ARG A 403 8.78 1.31 -17.61
N ALA A 404 8.27 1.03 -18.79
CA ALA A 404 8.74 -0.06 -19.61
C ALA A 404 9.98 0.27 -20.47
N CYS A 405 10.64 1.40 -20.22
CA CYS A 405 11.93 1.71 -20.83
C CYS A 405 12.96 2.12 -19.78
N PHE A 406 13.93 1.23 -19.57
CA PHE A 406 15.26 1.46 -19.00
C PHE A 406 15.36 1.92 -17.52
N SER A 407 15.37 0.93 -16.62
CA SER A 407 16.29 0.92 -15.48
C SER A 407 16.81 -0.52 -15.30
N PRO A 408 18.13 -0.75 -15.22
CA PRO A 408 18.67 -2.07 -14.92
C PRO A 408 18.18 -2.47 -13.54
N ARG A 409 17.66 -3.68 -13.42
CA ARG A 409 17.32 -4.28 -12.11
C ARG A 409 18.55 -4.21 -11.23
N PRO A 410 18.47 -3.70 -9.98
CA PRO A 410 19.55 -3.91 -9.05
C PRO A 410 19.74 -5.43 -8.89
N LYS A 411 20.99 -5.86 -9.02
CA LYS A 411 21.38 -7.26 -8.79
C LYS A 411 20.85 -7.70 -7.43
N PRO A 412 20.36 -8.94 -7.27
CA PRO A 412 19.97 -9.46 -5.98
C PRO A 412 21.18 -9.38 -5.05
N PHE A 413 20.98 -8.79 -3.87
CA PHE A 413 21.95 -8.82 -2.79
C PHE A 413 22.38 -10.26 -2.60
N GLU A 414 23.68 -10.53 -2.68
CA GLU A 414 24.27 -11.82 -2.36
C GLU A 414 23.81 -12.20 -0.95
N ARG A 415 23.05 -13.27 -0.88
CA ARG A 415 22.80 -13.97 0.37
C ARG A 415 24.15 -14.44 0.88
N LEU A 416 24.64 -13.83 1.95
CA LEU A 416 25.65 -14.45 2.79
C LEU A 416 25.06 -15.80 3.24
N LEU A 417 25.53 -16.84 2.59
CA LEU A 417 25.20 -18.22 2.86
C LEU A 417 25.67 -18.56 4.28
N TYR A 418 24.74 -18.52 5.21
CA TYR A 418 24.89 -19.25 6.44
C TYR A 418 24.59 -20.72 6.11
N SER A 419 25.64 -21.49 5.87
CA SER A 419 25.59 -22.93 5.71
C SER A 419 25.17 -23.57 7.04
N PRO A 420 24.05 -24.28 7.15
CA PRO A 420 23.77 -25.08 8.33
C PRO A 420 24.65 -26.34 8.25
N ARG A 421 25.55 -26.52 9.23
CA ARG A 421 26.24 -27.79 9.43
C ARG A 421 25.22 -28.91 9.65
N PRO A 422 25.41 -30.09 9.05
CA PRO A 422 24.49 -31.21 9.23
C PRO A 422 24.57 -31.72 10.67
N TYR A 423 23.40 -31.89 11.27
CA TYR A 423 23.21 -32.52 12.56
C TYR A 423 23.58 -33.99 12.45
N ARG A 424 24.74 -34.41 12.98
CA ARG A 424 25.11 -35.84 13.16
C ARG A 424 24.18 -36.43 14.22
N ARG A 425 23.37 -37.40 13.83
CA ARG A 425 22.74 -38.34 14.75
C ARG A 425 23.86 -39.13 15.42
N GLN A 426 24.02 -39.03 16.73
CA GLN A 426 24.65 -40.06 17.54
C GLN A 426 23.56 -41.07 17.92
N ALA A 427 23.77 -42.31 17.47
CA ALA A 427 23.07 -43.47 17.94
C ALA A 427 23.79 -43.95 19.20
N ALA A 428 23.05 -44.11 20.28
CA ALA A 428 23.16 -45.17 21.30
C ALA A 428 21.96 -44.97 22.24
#